data_c86f20f72ad57c6c3fca0d83356f8277
#
_entry.id   c86f20f72ad57c6c3fca0d83356f8277
#
_cell.length_a   1.000
_cell.length_b   1.000
_cell.length_c   1.000
_cell.angle_alpha   90.00
_cell.angle_beta   90.00
_cell.angle_gamma   90.00
#
_symmetry.space_group_name_H-M   'P 1'
#
loop_
_entity.id
_entity.type
_entity.pdbx_description
1 polymer ?
#
loop_
_entity_poly.entity_id
_entity_poly.type
_entity_poly.pdbx_seq_one_letter_code
_entity_poly.pdbx_strand_id
1 'polypeptide(L)'
;TTLNLIRKYLKAGVMENGLEKATITGVPQGGPLSVVCSNVYLDKLDKELEHRGLRFTRYADDVLIFTKSEMAANRVMKSISEWLERKLFLKVNATKTKVVRPTRSKYLGFTFLKNGGEWKVKPTTEKKKKLKKKLSEYLKRGRAVARPLAATIKRVNEMVRGWINYFRIGMMKEFMEKFGEWMRHKIRVIVMKQWKKPKTIYKNLSYLNWKNHNGFSHEDIYKVANSRLGWYRRSGMNVVNFIISKDLLENRIKDGAGLLNPLSYYLAKVGI
;
A
#
# COMPACT_ATOMS: atom_id res chain seq x y z
N THR A 1 34.75 20.21 -12.38
CA THR A 1 34.90 19.05 -11.47
C THR A 1 33.61 18.72 -10.76
N THR A 2 33.40 17.46 -10.35
CA THR A 2 32.23 16.98 -9.62
C THR A 2 31.99 17.78 -8.34
N LEU A 3 33.05 18.14 -7.61
CA LEU A 3 32.97 18.96 -6.41
C LEU A 3 32.36 20.34 -6.67
N ASN A 4 32.67 20.96 -7.80
CA ASN A 4 32.09 22.25 -8.16
C ASN A 4 30.59 22.14 -8.49
N LEU A 5 30.18 21.02 -9.10
CA LEU A 5 28.77 20.73 -9.34
C LEU A 5 28.01 20.54 -8.02
N ILE A 6 28.54 19.77 -7.08
CA ILE A 6 27.96 19.59 -5.74
C ILE A 6 27.84 20.95 -5.02
N ARG A 7 28.90 21.77 -5.04
CA ARG A 7 28.86 23.11 -4.44
C ARG A 7 27.78 24.00 -5.05
N LYS A 8 27.60 23.96 -6.38
CA LYS A 8 26.52 24.71 -7.05
C LYS A 8 25.14 24.23 -6.58
N TYR A 9 24.92 22.92 -6.47
CA TYR A 9 23.66 22.38 -5.94
C TYR A 9 23.39 22.80 -4.48
N LEU A 10 24.41 22.80 -3.63
CA LEU A 10 24.29 23.21 -2.23
C LEU A 10 24.00 24.73 -2.09
N LYS A 11 24.46 25.54 -3.04
CA LYS A 11 24.28 27.01 -3.06
C LYS A 11 23.04 27.47 -3.83
N ALA A 12 22.37 26.58 -4.57
CA ALA A 12 21.32 26.94 -5.52
C ALA A 12 20.05 27.54 -4.90
N GLY A 13 19.91 27.54 -3.57
CA GLY A 13 18.72 28.08 -2.91
C GLY A 13 17.44 27.27 -3.19
N VAL A 14 16.30 27.84 -2.83
CA VAL A 14 14.96 27.29 -3.07
C VAL A 14 14.09 28.37 -3.71
N MET A 15 13.40 28.02 -4.79
CA MET A 15 12.37 28.88 -5.37
C MET A 15 11.04 28.62 -4.67
N GLU A 16 10.53 29.59 -3.94
CA GLU A 16 9.27 29.52 -3.24
C GLU A 16 8.38 30.69 -3.67
N ASN A 17 7.21 30.38 -4.24
CA ASN A 17 6.27 31.37 -4.78
C ASN A 17 6.88 32.33 -5.83
N GLY A 18 7.83 31.83 -6.65
CA GLY A 18 8.50 32.63 -7.68
C GLY A 18 9.65 33.49 -7.17
N LEU A 19 9.99 33.47 -5.87
CA LEU A 19 11.12 34.13 -5.27
C LEU A 19 12.21 33.16 -4.90
N GLU A 20 13.45 33.50 -5.27
CA GLU A 20 14.64 32.74 -4.90
C GLU A 20 15.04 33.07 -3.45
N LYS A 21 15.08 32.03 -2.59
CA LYS A 21 15.55 32.17 -1.20
C LYS A 21 16.86 31.37 -1.05
N ALA A 22 17.87 32.03 -0.54
CA ALA A 22 19.15 31.38 -0.22
C ALA A 22 18.96 30.34 0.89
N THR A 23 19.55 29.15 0.71
CA THR A 23 19.58 28.12 1.75
C THR A 23 20.77 28.36 2.65
N ILE A 24 20.53 28.80 3.89
CA ILE A 24 21.59 29.11 4.87
C ILE A 24 22.13 27.83 5.50
N THR A 25 21.25 26.81 5.74
CA THR A 25 21.62 25.53 6.36
C THR A 25 20.90 24.38 5.70
N GLY A 26 21.62 23.27 5.51
CA GLY A 26 21.08 22.04 4.93
C GLY A 26 20.92 22.08 3.42
N VAL A 27 20.04 21.23 2.90
CA VAL A 27 19.67 21.14 1.49
C VAL A 27 18.15 21.11 1.33
N PRO A 28 17.61 21.61 0.23
CA PRO A 28 16.17 21.60 -0.03
C PRO A 28 15.60 20.18 0.04
N GLN A 29 14.45 20.02 0.70
CA GLN A 29 13.73 18.75 0.72
C GLN A 29 13.28 18.37 -0.69
N GLY A 30 13.60 17.15 -1.12
CA GLY A 30 13.26 16.65 -2.47
C GLY A 30 14.30 16.93 -3.55
N GLY A 31 15.40 17.59 -3.23
CA GLY A 31 16.52 17.75 -4.16
C GLY A 31 17.20 16.39 -4.45
N PRO A 32 17.64 16.13 -5.70
CA PRO A 32 18.24 14.84 -6.07
C PRO A 32 19.53 14.52 -5.30
N LEU A 33 20.28 15.53 -4.91
CA LEU A 33 21.53 15.40 -4.16
C LEU A 33 21.30 15.20 -2.65
N SER A 34 20.16 15.61 -2.12
CA SER A 34 19.86 15.57 -0.67
C SER A 34 19.99 14.16 -0.08
N VAL A 35 19.49 13.15 -0.80
CA VAL A 35 19.54 11.74 -0.35
C VAL A 35 20.99 11.23 -0.32
N VAL A 36 21.80 11.58 -1.32
CA VAL A 36 23.21 11.16 -1.39
C VAL A 36 24.00 11.83 -0.26
N CYS A 37 23.87 13.14 -0.11
CA CYS A 37 24.54 13.89 0.97
C CYS A 37 24.15 13.38 2.36
N SER A 38 22.86 13.11 2.58
CA SER A 38 22.37 12.55 3.83
C SER A 38 23.00 11.19 4.12
N ASN A 39 23.11 10.31 3.13
CA ASN A 39 23.71 8.99 3.32
C ASN A 39 25.22 9.08 3.59
N VAL A 40 25.95 9.94 2.89
CA VAL A 40 27.38 10.19 3.14
C VAL A 40 27.59 10.76 4.56
N TYR A 41 26.73 11.67 4.99
CA TYR A 41 26.85 12.28 6.31
C TYR A 41 26.54 11.29 7.43
N LEU A 42 25.53 10.43 7.25
CA LEU A 42 25.10 9.42 8.23
C LEU A 42 25.95 8.12 8.18
N ASP A 43 26.86 7.95 7.24
CA ASP A 43 27.83 6.85 7.22
C ASP A 43 28.65 6.79 8.52
N LYS A 44 28.95 7.96 9.12
CA LYS A 44 29.61 8.04 10.43
C LYS A 44 28.77 7.40 11.55
N LEU A 45 27.44 7.52 11.48
CA LEU A 45 26.54 6.86 12.44
C LEU A 45 26.56 5.35 12.21
N ASP A 46 26.54 4.90 10.96
CA ASP A 46 26.58 3.48 10.65
C ASP A 46 27.87 2.85 11.22
N LYS A 47 29.02 3.47 10.99
CA LYS A 47 30.32 3.04 11.53
C LYS A 47 30.37 3.04 13.06
N GLU A 48 29.75 4.01 13.72
CA GLU A 48 29.64 4.05 15.18
C GLU A 48 28.79 2.93 15.72
N LEU A 49 27.66 2.62 15.07
CA LEU A 49 26.78 1.52 15.46
C LEU A 49 27.45 0.15 15.27
N GLU A 50 28.20 -0.02 14.18
CA GLU A 50 29.03 -1.21 13.92
C GLU A 50 30.13 -1.36 14.95
N HIS A 51 30.88 -0.31 15.25
CA HIS A 51 31.94 -0.31 16.27
C HIS A 51 31.41 -0.72 17.64
N ARG A 52 30.20 -0.32 17.99
CA ARG A 52 29.53 -0.75 19.24
C ARG A 52 28.94 -2.17 19.17
N GLY A 53 29.07 -2.89 18.06
CA GLY A 53 28.51 -4.23 17.87
C GLY A 53 26.99 -4.26 17.90
N LEU A 54 26.31 -3.14 17.58
CA LEU A 54 24.86 -3.04 17.59
C LEU A 54 24.28 -3.57 16.28
N ARG A 55 23.21 -4.35 16.38
CA ARG A 55 22.43 -4.77 15.19
C ARG A 55 21.45 -3.68 14.85
N PHE A 56 21.54 -3.16 13.63
CA PHE A 56 20.67 -2.07 13.17
C PHE A 56 20.33 -2.21 11.70
N THR A 57 19.37 -1.42 11.27
CA THR A 57 19.07 -1.17 9.87
C THR A 57 18.72 0.30 9.70
N ARG A 58 19.24 0.94 8.66
CA ARG A 58 18.97 2.35 8.34
C ARG A 58 18.45 2.49 6.92
N TYR A 59 17.47 3.33 6.76
CA TYR A 59 16.98 3.79 5.45
C TYR A 59 16.82 5.31 5.49
N ALA A 60 17.74 6.01 4.84
CA ALA A 60 17.91 7.45 4.94
C ALA A 60 18.06 7.88 6.41
N ASP A 61 17.15 8.69 6.93
CA ASP A 61 17.10 9.17 8.32
C ASP A 61 16.38 8.23 9.30
N ASP A 62 15.64 7.24 8.78
CA ASP A 62 14.96 6.23 9.62
C ASP A 62 15.94 5.13 10.05
N VAL A 63 16.22 5.03 11.35
CA VAL A 63 17.12 4.01 11.94
C VAL A 63 16.33 3.11 12.88
N LEU A 64 16.57 1.82 12.80
CA LEU A 64 16.04 0.81 13.72
C LEU A 64 17.22 0.05 14.34
N ILE A 65 17.35 0.10 15.66
CA ILE A 65 18.42 -0.57 16.42
C ILE A 65 17.79 -1.66 17.29
N PHE A 66 18.39 -2.85 17.27
CA PHE A 66 17.91 -4.00 18.04
C PHE A 66 18.76 -4.24 19.27
N THR A 67 18.12 -4.46 20.42
CA THR A 67 18.77 -4.76 21.69
C THR A 67 18.11 -5.96 22.37
N LYS A 68 18.80 -6.58 23.32
CA LYS A 68 18.29 -7.76 24.04
C LYS A 68 17.29 -7.42 25.15
N SER A 69 17.34 -6.21 25.70
CA SER A 69 16.48 -5.77 26.81
C SER A 69 16.05 -4.31 26.67
N GLU A 70 14.97 -3.94 27.34
CA GLU A 70 14.47 -2.58 27.38
C GLU A 70 15.46 -1.61 28.06
N MET A 71 16.14 -2.07 29.15
CA MET A 71 17.19 -1.30 29.78
C MET A 71 18.35 -1.00 28.82
N ALA A 72 18.79 -2.00 28.06
CA ALA A 72 19.82 -1.81 27.04
C ALA A 72 19.34 -0.85 25.93
N ALA A 73 18.10 -0.96 25.50
CA ALA A 73 17.51 -0.07 24.50
C ALA A 73 17.51 1.40 24.96
N ASN A 74 17.11 1.66 26.20
CA ASN A 74 17.11 3.01 26.76
C ASN A 74 18.52 3.60 26.88
N ARG A 75 19.51 2.79 27.30
CA ARG A 75 20.92 3.21 27.34
C ARG A 75 21.46 3.54 25.96
N VAL A 76 21.20 2.67 24.98
CA VAL A 76 21.63 2.88 23.60
C VAL A 76 20.97 4.13 23.03
N MET A 77 19.66 4.30 23.21
CA MET A 77 18.94 5.48 22.74
C MET A 77 19.56 6.77 23.30
N LYS A 78 19.81 6.83 24.60
CA LYS A 78 20.44 8.00 25.23
C LYS A 78 21.85 8.26 24.67
N SER A 79 22.72 7.25 24.66
CA SER A 79 24.12 7.41 24.26
C SER A 79 24.28 7.72 22.78
N ILE A 80 23.42 7.17 21.90
CA ILE A 80 23.43 7.48 20.47
C ILE A 80 22.87 8.87 20.20
N SER A 81 21.83 9.29 20.92
CA SER A 81 21.30 10.67 20.78
C SER A 81 22.36 11.70 21.18
N GLU A 82 23.03 11.52 22.30
CA GLU A 82 24.14 12.39 22.75
C GLU A 82 25.33 12.38 21.77
N TRP A 83 25.63 11.23 21.17
CA TRP A 83 26.67 11.10 20.18
C TRP A 83 26.33 11.86 18.89
N LEU A 84 25.08 11.72 18.38
CA LEU A 84 24.58 12.44 17.22
C LEU A 84 24.64 13.95 17.40
N GLU A 85 24.23 14.45 18.58
CA GLU A 85 24.28 15.90 18.87
C GLU A 85 25.71 16.41 18.94
N ARG A 86 26.62 15.68 19.63
CA ARG A 86 28.02 16.12 19.82
C ARG A 86 28.90 15.94 18.57
N LYS A 87 28.73 14.86 17.81
CA LYS A 87 29.62 14.53 16.69
C LYS A 87 29.08 14.93 15.32
N LEU A 88 27.78 14.87 15.16
CA LEU A 88 27.13 15.20 13.89
C LEU A 88 26.27 16.47 13.94
N PHE A 89 26.15 17.09 15.09
CA PHE A 89 25.32 18.30 15.28
C PHE A 89 23.86 18.11 14.83
N LEU A 90 23.36 16.86 14.92
CA LEU A 90 22.01 16.48 14.55
C LEU A 90 21.14 16.30 15.77
N LYS A 91 19.97 16.95 15.78
CA LYS A 91 18.97 16.79 16.84
C LYS A 91 18.07 15.61 16.53
N VAL A 92 17.98 14.69 17.51
CA VAL A 92 17.06 13.54 17.44
C VAL A 92 15.63 14.00 17.70
N ASN A 93 14.69 13.58 16.85
CA ASN A 93 13.27 13.90 17.06
C ASN A 93 12.69 13.07 18.20
N ALA A 94 12.60 13.66 19.41
CA ALA A 94 12.13 13.00 20.62
C ALA A 94 10.68 12.47 20.52
N THR A 95 9.83 13.09 19.71
CA THR A 95 8.43 12.63 19.54
C THR A 95 8.30 11.38 18.68
N LYS A 96 9.22 11.20 17.74
CA LYS A 96 9.24 10.05 16.81
C LYS A 96 10.11 8.90 17.32
N THR A 97 11.18 9.19 18.04
CA THR A 97 12.12 8.19 18.57
C THR A 97 11.52 7.51 19.79
N LYS A 98 11.42 6.19 19.76
CA LYS A 98 10.76 5.41 20.81
C LYS A 98 11.46 4.07 21.02
N VAL A 99 11.59 3.69 22.29
CA VAL A 99 11.91 2.31 22.68
C VAL A 99 10.61 1.53 22.75
N VAL A 100 10.48 0.49 21.93
CA VAL A 100 9.28 -0.33 21.86
C VAL A 100 9.63 -1.79 21.62
N ARG A 101 8.75 -2.71 22.02
CA ARG A 101 8.88 -4.12 21.64
C ARG A 101 8.77 -4.27 20.12
N PRO A 102 9.50 -5.22 19.48
CA PRO A 102 9.49 -5.41 18.03
C PRO A 102 8.09 -5.50 17.42
N THR A 103 7.15 -6.17 18.11
CA THR A 103 5.76 -6.32 17.66
C THR A 103 4.96 -5.02 17.62
N ARG A 104 5.40 -3.98 18.34
CA ARG A 104 4.82 -2.63 18.31
C ARG A 104 5.61 -1.65 17.47
N SER A 105 6.80 -2.04 17.02
CA SER A 105 7.65 -1.25 16.15
C SER A 105 7.01 -1.07 14.78
N LYS A 106 7.20 0.12 14.18
CA LYS A 106 6.79 0.43 12.82
C LYS A 106 7.99 0.97 12.06
N TYR A 107 8.41 0.26 11.03
CA TYR A 107 9.54 0.65 10.20
C TYR A 107 9.20 0.46 8.72
N LEU A 108 9.35 1.50 7.92
CA LEU A 108 9.03 1.52 6.48
C LEU A 108 7.61 0.99 6.14
N GLY A 109 6.67 1.12 7.08
CA GLY A 109 5.30 0.61 6.91
C GLY A 109 5.11 -0.85 7.26
N PHE A 110 6.13 -1.52 7.78
CA PHE A 110 6.07 -2.86 8.33
C PHE A 110 6.02 -2.86 9.85
N THR A 111 5.57 -3.95 10.43
CA THR A 111 5.71 -4.31 11.83
C THR A 111 6.17 -5.76 11.93
N PHE A 112 6.79 -6.12 13.04
CA PHE A 112 7.30 -7.46 13.28
C PHE A 112 6.24 -8.34 13.95
N LEU A 113 6.30 -9.63 13.69
CA LEU A 113 5.53 -10.65 14.39
C LEU A 113 6.41 -11.88 14.63
N LYS A 114 6.14 -12.60 15.71
CA LYS A 114 6.76 -13.91 15.97
C LYS A 114 5.79 -14.99 15.52
N ASN A 115 6.22 -15.85 14.62
CA ASN A 115 5.41 -16.95 14.09
C ASN A 115 6.25 -18.23 14.04
N GLY A 116 5.84 -19.28 14.74
CA GLY A 116 6.58 -20.53 14.80
C GLY A 116 8.01 -20.39 15.35
N GLY A 117 8.26 -19.45 16.30
CA GLY A 117 9.60 -19.17 16.83
C GLY A 117 10.41 -18.17 15.99
N GLU A 118 10.08 -17.94 14.73
CA GLU A 118 10.78 -17.05 13.82
C GLU A 118 10.20 -15.63 13.79
N TRP A 119 11.06 -14.65 13.63
CA TRP A 119 10.65 -13.28 13.38
C TRP A 119 10.31 -13.06 11.92
N LYS A 120 9.08 -12.61 11.65
CA LYS A 120 8.59 -12.26 10.32
C LYS A 120 8.07 -10.83 10.32
N VAL A 121 7.91 -10.26 9.15
CA VAL A 121 7.35 -8.92 8.98
C VAL A 121 5.97 -8.99 8.34
N LYS A 122 5.13 -7.99 8.63
CA LYS A 122 3.83 -7.80 7.97
C LYS A 122 3.56 -6.31 7.74
N PRO A 123 2.80 -5.95 6.72
CA PRO A 123 2.35 -4.56 6.55
C PRO A 123 1.54 -4.08 7.74
N THR A 124 1.77 -2.84 8.18
CA THR A 124 1.00 -2.26 9.29
C THR A 124 -0.48 -2.11 8.93
N THR A 125 -1.34 -2.15 9.96
CA THR A 125 -2.78 -1.95 9.79
C THR A 125 -3.11 -0.61 9.12
N GLU A 126 -2.33 0.42 9.38
CA GLU A 126 -2.46 1.76 8.78
C GLU A 126 -2.23 1.71 7.26
N LYS A 127 -1.19 1.02 6.80
CA LYS A 127 -0.89 0.87 5.37
C LYS A 127 -1.98 0.07 4.65
N LYS A 128 -2.50 -1.00 5.29
CA LYS A 128 -3.65 -1.76 4.78
C LYS A 128 -4.91 -0.89 4.68
N LYS A 129 -5.21 -0.11 5.72
CA LYS A 129 -6.34 0.84 5.72
C LYS A 129 -6.17 1.93 4.67
N LYS A 130 -4.95 2.47 4.50
CA LYS A 130 -4.64 3.49 3.48
C LYS A 130 -4.87 2.97 2.05
N LEU A 131 -4.46 1.74 1.73
CA LEU A 131 -4.76 1.09 0.45
C LEU A 131 -6.27 1.00 0.22
N LYS A 132 -7.00 0.45 1.21
CA LYS A 132 -8.46 0.27 1.12
C LYS A 132 -9.19 1.61 0.99
N LYS A 133 -8.76 2.64 1.70
CA LYS A 133 -9.28 4.01 1.58
C LYS A 133 -9.06 4.57 0.19
N LYS A 134 -7.83 4.53 -0.33
CA LYS A 134 -7.47 5.03 -1.67
C LYS A 134 -8.32 4.36 -2.77
N LEU A 135 -8.48 3.04 -2.69
CA LEU A 135 -9.34 2.31 -3.62
C LEU A 135 -10.83 2.63 -3.43
N SER A 136 -11.30 2.79 -2.19
CA SER A 136 -12.68 3.17 -1.92
C SER A 136 -13.03 4.53 -2.50
N GLU A 137 -12.12 5.50 -2.42
CA GLU A 137 -12.28 6.83 -3.00
C GLU A 137 -12.30 6.77 -4.53
N TYR A 138 -11.41 5.99 -5.13
CA TYR A 138 -11.37 5.79 -6.59
C TYR A 138 -12.62 5.06 -7.10
N LEU A 139 -13.08 4.02 -6.37
CA LEU A 139 -14.26 3.23 -6.67
C LEU A 139 -15.55 3.86 -6.10
N LYS A 140 -15.51 5.14 -5.70
CA LYS A 140 -16.70 5.84 -5.23
C LYS A 140 -17.76 5.81 -6.33
N ARG A 141 -18.88 5.21 -6.01
CA ARG A 141 -19.96 4.83 -6.95
C ARG A 141 -20.38 5.94 -7.91
N GLY A 142 -20.53 7.18 -7.42
CA GLY A 142 -20.92 8.32 -8.27
C GLY A 142 -19.92 8.65 -9.39
N ARG A 143 -18.64 8.41 -9.17
CA ARG A 143 -17.58 8.71 -10.16
C ARG A 143 -17.21 7.48 -11.00
N ALA A 144 -17.17 6.30 -10.38
CA ALA A 144 -16.71 5.08 -11.02
C ALA A 144 -17.68 4.57 -12.09
N VAL A 145 -18.98 4.82 -11.93
CA VAL A 145 -20.01 4.40 -12.90
C VAL A 145 -19.93 5.16 -14.22
N ALA A 146 -19.47 6.40 -14.19
CA ALA A 146 -19.30 7.24 -15.38
C ALA A 146 -18.09 6.86 -16.24
N ARG A 147 -17.19 6.00 -15.74
CA ARG A 147 -15.98 5.59 -16.47
C ARG A 147 -16.19 4.22 -17.14
N PRO A 148 -15.49 3.95 -18.25
CA PRO A 148 -15.41 2.60 -18.81
C PRO A 148 -14.89 1.62 -17.77
N LEU A 149 -15.51 0.44 -17.69
CA LEU A 149 -15.15 -0.56 -16.68
C LEU A 149 -13.69 -1.02 -16.84
N ALA A 150 -13.24 -1.23 -18.09
CA ALA A 150 -11.86 -1.61 -18.41
C ALA A 150 -10.84 -0.59 -17.88
N ALA A 151 -11.07 0.71 -18.08
CA ALA A 151 -10.20 1.76 -17.55
C ALA A 151 -10.17 1.78 -16.03
N THR A 152 -11.33 1.54 -15.40
CA THR A 152 -11.43 1.44 -13.93
C THR A 152 -10.61 0.26 -13.40
N ILE A 153 -10.70 -0.90 -14.02
CA ILE A 153 -9.96 -2.10 -13.65
C ILE A 153 -8.47 -1.94 -13.87
N LYS A 154 -8.05 -1.41 -15.02
CA LYS A 154 -6.64 -1.12 -15.30
C LYS A 154 -6.02 -0.30 -14.15
N ARG A 155 -6.67 0.79 -13.75
CA ARG A 155 -6.17 1.66 -12.67
C ARG A 155 -6.17 0.99 -11.29
N VAL A 156 -7.19 0.18 -10.99
CA VAL A 156 -7.24 -0.63 -9.77
C VAL A 156 -6.06 -1.61 -9.74
N ASN A 157 -5.82 -2.31 -10.85
CA ASN A 157 -4.72 -3.26 -10.97
C ASN A 157 -3.36 -2.59 -10.76
N GLU A 158 -3.13 -1.41 -11.34
CA GLU A 158 -1.89 -0.63 -11.13
C GLU A 158 -1.66 -0.31 -9.66
N MET A 159 -2.68 0.21 -8.97
CA MET A 159 -2.60 0.56 -7.55
C MET A 159 -2.33 -0.66 -6.68
N VAL A 160 -2.99 -1.80 -6.96
CA VAL A 160 -2.84 -3.02 -6.18
C VAL A 160 -1.48 -3.68 -6.43
N ARG A 161 -1.03 -3.76 -7.69
CA ARG A 161 0.30 -4.27 -8.05
C ARG A 161 1.41 -3.49 -7.37
N GLY A 162 1.38 -2.17 -7.45
CA GLY A 162 2.38 -1.31 -6.81
C GLY A 162 2.45 -1.53 -5.30
N TRP A 163 1.29 -1.66 -4.64
CA TRP A 163 1.24 -1.91 -3.22
C TRP A 163 1.76 -3.32 -2.86
N ILE A 164 1.36 -4.37 -3.59
CA ILE A 164 1.84 -5.74 -3.36
C ILE A 164 3.34 -5.83 -3.60
N ASN A 165 3.85 -5.24 -4.67
CA ASN A 165 5.29 -5.27 -4.99
C ASN A 165 6.15 -4.66 -3.88
N TYR A 166 5.68 -3.58 -3.24
CA TYR A 166 6.37 -2.97 -2.11
C TYR A 166 6.32 -3.85 -0.85
N PHE A 167 5.16 -4.42 -0.55
CA PHE A 167 4.93 -5.16 0.70
C PHE A 167 5.13 -6.68 0.57
N ARG A 168 5.57 -7.19 -0.57
CA ARG A 168 5.65 -8.64 -0.87
C ARG A 168 6.48 -9.46 0.11
N ILE A 169 7.50 -8.85 0.73
CA ILE A 169 8.33 -9.51 1.76
C ILE A 169 7.57 -9.78 3.05
N GLY A 170 6.42 -9.15 3.24
CA GLY A 170 5.62 -9.28 4.46
C GLY A 170 4.55 -10.35 4.35
N MET A 171 4.25 -11.01 5.45
CA MET A 171 3.15 -11.97 5.54
C MET A 171 1.81 -11.25 5.40
N MET A 172 1.06 -11.55 4.33
CA MET A 172 -0.22 -10.89 4.06
C MET A 172 -1.26 -11.77 3.35
N LYS A 173 -1.08 -13.10 3.32
CA LYS A 173 -1.98 -14.06 2.65
C LYS A 173 -3.45 -13.82 3.01
N GLU A 174 -3.79 -13.89 4.29
CA GLU A 174 -5.16 -13.67 4.79
C GLU A 174 -5.72 -12.29 4.42
N PHE A 175 -4.87 -11.25 4.48
CA PHE A 175 -5.29 -9.92 4.10
C PHE A 175 -5.59 -9.84 2.60
N MET A 176 -4.77 -10.46 1.74
CA MET A 176 -4.99 -10.46 0.29
C MET A 176 -6.25 -11.18 -0.12
N GLU A 177 -6.58 -12.27 0.55
CA GLU A 177 -7.81 -13.04 0.33
C GLU A 177 -9.06 -12.18 0.60
N LYS A 178 -9.19 -11.69 1.84
CA LYS A 178 -10.31 -10.82 2.26
C LYS A 178 -10.37 -9.50 1.47
N PHE A 179 -9.20 -8.97 1.08
CA PHE A 179 -9.11 -7.77 0.27
C PHE A 179 -9.59 -8.02 -1.16
N GLY A 180 -9.26 -9.18 -1.75
CA GLY A 180 -9.73 -9.59 -3.08
C GLY A 180 -11.25 -9.74 -3.12
N GLU A 181 -11.87 -10.37 -2.11
CA GLU A 181 -13.31 -10.46 -1.98
C GLU A 181 -13.98 -9.09 -1.94
N TRP A 182 -13.48 -8.22 -1.07
CA TRP A 182 -13.98 -6.85 -0.96
C TRP A 182 -13.85 -6.08 -2.27
N MET A 183 -12.74 -6.24 -2.98
CA MET A 183 -12.48 -5.56 -4.25
C MET A 183 -13.45 -6.05 -5.34
N ARG A 184 -13.62 -7.36 -5.49
CA ARG A 184 -14.61 -7.97 -6.41
C ARG A 184 -16.03 -7.48 -6.13
N HIS A 185 -16.41 -7.42 -4.84
CA HIS A 185 -17.71 -6.87 -4.46
C HIS A 185 -17.89 -5.43 -4.91
N LYS A 186 -16.88 -4.57 -4.71
CA LYS A 186 -16.93 -3.16 -5.18
C LYS A 186 -17.06 -3.06 -6.70
N ILE A 187 -16.40 -3.91 -7.46
CA ILE A 187 -16.52 -3.95 -8.92
C ILE A 187 -17.92 -4.41 -9.34
N ARG A 188 -18.48 -5.46 -8.70
CA ARG A 188 -19.87 -5.88 -8.96
C ARG A 188 -20.87 -4.74 -8.74
N VAL A 189 -20.70 -3.94 -7.69
CA VAL A 189 -21.53 -2.75 -7.43
C VAL A 189 -21.48 -1.77 -8.61
N ILE A 190 -20.31 -1.54 -9.19
CA ILE A 190 -20.15 -0.65 -10.34
C ILE A 190 -20.84 -1.23 -11.57
N VAL A 191 -20.60 -2.50 -11.90
CA VAL A 191 -21.20 -3.22 -13.01
C VAL A 191 -22.74 -3.15 -12.94
N MET A 192 -23.30 -3.57 -11.79
CA MET A 192 -24.75 -3.55 -11.59
C MET A 192 -25.35 -2.15 -11.73
N LYS A 193 -24.66 -1.13 -11.25
CA LYS A 193 -25.11 0.25 -11.36
C LYS A 193 -24.94 0.84 -12.76
N GLN A 194 -23.97 0.39 -13.54
CA GLN A 194 -23.84 0.75 -14.96
C GLN A 194 -25.02 0.22 -15.78
N TRP A 195 -25.51 -0.97 -15.46
CA TRP A 195 -26.72 -1.52 -16.09
C TRP A 195 -28.01 -0.75 -15.75
N LYS A 196 -28.04 -0.07 -14.61
CA LYS A 196 -29.01 0.93 -14.18
C LYS A 196 -30.45 0.42 -14.07
N LYS A 197 -31.12 0.06 -15.18
CA LYS A 197 -32.53 -0.33 -15.24
C LYS A 197 -32.74 -1.81 -14.91
N PRO A 198 -33.83 -2.20 -14.17
CA PRO A 198 -34.12 -3.59 -13.86
C PRO A 198 -34.15 -4.50 -15.10
N LYS A 199 -34.76 -4.06 -16.19
CA LYS A 199 -34.80 -4.79 -17.47
C LYS A 199 -33.40 -5.09 -18.01
N THR A 200 -32.48 -4.12 -17.95
CA THR A 200 -31.09 -4.30 -18.40
C THR A 200 -30.31 -5.23 -17.48
N ILE A 201 -30.53 -5.12 -16.17
CA ILE A 201 -29.90 -6.01 -15.17
C ILE A 201 -30.34 -7.44 -15.39
N TYR A 202 -31.66 -7.66 -15.55
CA TYR A 202 -32.23 -8.96 -15.83
C TYR A 202 -31.64 -9.56 -17.11
N LYS A 203 -31.67 -8.82 -18.22
CA LYS A 203 -31.11 -9.25 -19.51
C LYS A 203 -29.64 -9.66 -19.38
N ASN A 204 -28.82 -8.84 -18.76
CA ASN A 204 -27.38 -9.09 -18.65
C ASN A 204 -27.06 -10.26 -17.69
N LEU A 205 -27.77 -10.37 -16.56
CA LEU A 205 -27.60 -11.51 -15.67
C LEU A 205 -28.09 -12.80 -16.31
N SER A 206 -29.24 -12.81 -17.00
CA SER A 206 -29.75 -13.99 -17.71
C SER A 206 -28.79 -14.46 -18.79
N TYR A 207 -28.25 -13.51 -19.59
CA TYR A 207 -27.24 -13.83 -20.59
C TYR A 207 -25.98 -14.45 -19.99
N LEU A 208 -25.44 -13.87 -18.90
CA LEU A 208 -24.26 -14.41 -18.24
C LEU A 208 -24.54 -15.75 -17.54
N ASN A 209 -25.72 -15.91 -16.96
CA ASN A 209 -26.15 -17.18 -16.36
C ASN A 209 -26.20 -18.31 -17.42
N TRP A 210 -26.83 -18.06 -18.54
CA TRP A 210 -26.87 -18.98 -19.68
C TRP A 210 -25.46 -19.30 -20.20
N LYS A 211 -24.66 -18.25 -20.48
CA LYS A 211 -23.32 -18.40 -21.06
C LYS A 211 -22.35 -19.18 -20.18
N ASN A 212 -22.46 -19.03 -18.85
CA ASN A 212 -21.55 -19.64 -17.89
C ASN A 212 -22.17 -20.89 -17.23
N HIS A 213 -23.35 -21.34 -17.68
CA HIS A 213 -24.07 -22.53 -17.16
C HIS A 213 -24.22 -22.52 -15.62
N ASN A 214 -24.55 -21.36 -15.01
CA ASN A 214 -24.63 -21.23 -13.55
C ASN A 214 -25.89 -21.88 -12.93
N GLY A 215 -26.90 -22.24 -13.73
CA GLY A 215 -28.07 -23.00 -13.25
C GLY A 215 -29.12 -22.21 -12.44
N PHE A 216 -29.03 -20.88 -12.35
CA PHE A 216 -30.05 -20.10 -11.64
C PHE A 216 -31.34 -19.98 -12.46
N SER A 217 -32.49 -20.04 -11.75
CA SER A 217 -33.80 -19.88 -12.36
C SER A 217 -34.05 -18.44 -12.84
N HIS A 218 -35.00 -18.29 -13.76
CA HIS A 218 -35.45 -16.96 -14.17
C HIS A 218 -36.03 -16.13 -13.01
N GLU A 219 -36.68 -16.80 -12.07
CA GLU A 219 -37.25 -16.19 -10.88
C GLU A 219 -36.17 -15.60 -9.96
N ASP A 220 -35.06 -16.34 -9.73
CA ASP A 220 -33.94 -15.85 -8.92
C ASP A 220 -33.31 -14.59 -9.50
N ILE A 221 -33.11 -14.59 -10.81
CA ILE A 221 -32.56 -13.44 -11.52
C ILE A 221 -33.54 -12.27 -11.51
N TYR A 222 -34.85 -12.54 -11.66
CA TYR A 222 -35.91 -11.52 -11.57
C TYR A 222 -35.98 -10.87 -10.19
N LYS A 223 -35.90 -11.66 -9.11
CA LYS A 223 -35.82 -11.15 -7.73
C LYS A 223 -34.61 -10.22 -7.53
N VAL A 224 -33.46 -10.58 -8.05
CA VAL A 224 -32.28 -9.70 -8.02
C VAL A 224 -32.53 -8.43 -8.83
N ALA A 225 -33.03 -8.55 -10.06
CA ALA A 225 -33.22 -7.42 -10.96
C ALA A 225 -34.21 -6.39 -10.44
N ASN A 226 -35.24 -6.81 -9.71
CA ASN A 226 -36.29 -5.96 -9.17
C ASN A 226 -36.13 -5.67 -7.66
N SER A 227 -35.03 -6.11 -7.04
CA SER A 227 -34.75 -5.89 -5.63
C SER A 227 -34.70 -4.38 -5.30
N ARG A 228 -35.38 -3.98 -4.22
CA ARG A 228 -35.32 -2.62 -3.66
C ARG A 228 -34.13 -2.40 -2.73
N LEU A 229 -33.31 -3.40 -2.52
CA LEU A 229 -32.10 -3.29 -1.71
C LEU A 229 -31.11 -2.28 -2.34
N GLY A 230 -30.39 -1.58 -1.48
CA GLY A 230 -29.31 -0.69 -1.95
C GLY A 230 -28.24 -1.44 -2.77
N TRP A 231 -27.63 -0.77 -3.71
CA TRP A 231 -26.68 -1.35 -4.68
C TRP A 231 -25.60 -2.25 -4.05
N TYR A 232 -25.13 -1.91 -2.86
CA TYR A 232 -24.13 -2.71 -2.16
C TYR A 232 -24.68 -4.06 -1.73
N ARG A 233 -25.83 -4.09 -1.04
CA ARG A 233 -26.47 -5.35 -0.61
C ARG A 233 -26.88 -6.20 -1.81
N ARG A 234 -27.50 -5.58 -2.80
CA ARG A 234 -27.93 -6.24 -4.03
C ARG A 234 -26.77 -6.93 -4.77
N SER A 235 -25.62 -6.27 -4.90
CA SER A 235 -24.42 -6.84 -5.52
C SER A 235 -23.74 -7.92 -4.69
N GLY A 236 -24.12 -8.08 -3.43
CA GLY A 236 -23.66 -9.15 -2.53
C GLY A 236 -24.56 -10.38 -2.50
N MET A 237 -25.69 -10.38 -3.22
CA MET A 237 -26.56 -11.55 -3.29
C MET A 237 -25.84 -12.73 -3.95
N ASN A 238 -26.10 -13.95 -3.49
CA ASN A 238 -25.46 -15.16 -4.01
C ASN A 238 -25.55 -15.26 -5.52
N VAL A 239 -26.72 -15.08 -6.08
CA VAL A 239 -26.96 -15.08 -7.53
C VAL A 239 -25.98 -14.16 -8.26
N VAL A 240 -25.77 -12.93 -7.78
CA VAL A 240 -24.83 -11.98 -8.39
C VAL A 240 -23.38 -12.44 -8.21
N ASN A 241 -23.03 -13.00 -7.05
CA ASN A 241 -21.69 -13.47 -6.79
C ASN A 241 -21.29 -14.64 -7.68
N PHE A 242 -22.21 -15.54 -7.99
CA PHE A 242 -22.00 -16.69 -8.86
C PHE A 242 -22.02 -16.28 -10.34
N ILE A 243 -23.01 -15.49 -10.77
CA ILE A 243 -23.13 -15.09 -12.19
C ILE A 243 -21.99 -14.14 -12.58
N ILE A 244 -21.68 -13.14 -11.75
CA ILE A 244 -20.50 -12.29 -11.93
C ILE A 244 -19.38 -12.88 -11.07
N SER A 245 -18.93 -14.06 -11.46
CA SER A 245 -17.98 -14.87 -10.70
C SER A 245 -16.59 -14.21 -10.62
N LYS A 246 -15.74 -14.80 -9.78
CA LYS A 246 -14.32 -14.45 -9.71
C LYS A 246 -13.66 -14.59 -11.08
N ASP A 247 -13.88 -15.73 -11.73
CA ASP A 247 -13.24 -16.06 -13.02
C ASP A 247 -13.71 -15.11 -14.14
N LEU A 248 -14.99 -14.76 -14.15
CA LEU A 248 -15.49 -13.77 -15.10
C LEU A 248 -14.81 -12.40 -14.94
N LEU A 249 -14.60 -11.97 -13.69
CA LEU A 249 -13.93 -10.69 -13.41
C LEU A 249 -12.43 -10.73 -13.73
N GLU A 250 -11.77 -11.86 -13.46
CA GLU A 250 -10.33 -12.02 -13.68
C GLU A 250 -9.97 -12.27 -15.15
N ASN A 251 -10.81 -13.00 -15.90
CA ASN A 251 -10.48 -13.46 -17.26
C ASN A 251 -11.18 -12.71 -18.39
N ARG A 252 -12.28 -11.97 -18.13
CA ARG A 252 -13.16 -11.50 -19.20
C ARG A 252 -13.68 -10.06 -19.03
N ILE A 253 -12.82 -9.10 -19.17
CA ILE A 253 -13.29 -7.79 -19.58
C ILE A 253 -12.84 -7.62 -21.03
N LYS A 254 -13.77 -7.36 -21.91
CA LYS A 254 -13.65 -7.39 -23.38
C LYS A 254 -12.43 -6.66 -23.97
N ASP A 255 -11.67 -5.90 -23.24
CA ASP A 255 -10.56 -5.09 -23.71
C ASP A 255 -9.23 -5.40 -23.00
N GLY A 256 -8.96 -6.64 -22.67
CA GLY A 256 -7.61 -7.15 -22.46
C GLY A 256 -7.04 -7.11 -21.03
N ALA A 257 -7.72 -6.62 -20.00
CA ALA A 257 -7.19 -6.67 -18.65
C ALA A 257 -8.27 -7.08 -17.64
N GLY A 258 -8.30 -8.35 -17.28
CA GLY A 258 -9.09 -8.84 -16.15
C GLY A 258 -8.71 -8.17 -14.82
N LEU A 259 -9.61 -8.23 -13.86
CA LEU A 259 -9.35 -7.76 -12.50
C LEU A 259 -8.26 -8.64 -11.85
N LEU A 260 -7.22 -8.00 -11.36
CA LEU A 260 -6.14 -8.70 -10.66
C LEU A 260 -6.68 -9.47 -9.46
N ASN A 261 -6.29 -10.74 -9.32
CA ASN A 261 -6.44 -11.47 -8.07
C ASN A 261 -5.29 -11.12 -7.13
N PRO A 262 -5.53 -10.39 -6.04
CA PRO A 262 -4.44 -9.96 -5.15
C PRO A 262 -3.69 -11.11 -4.51
N LEU A 263 -4.42 -12.19 -4.13
CA LEU A 263 -3.80 -13.36 -3.50
C LEU A 263 -2.90 -14.11 -4.47
N SER A 264 -3.40 -14.46 -5.65
CA SER A 264 -2.61 -15.17 -6.66
C SER A 264 -1.39 -14.37 -7.10
N TYR A 265 -1.55 -13.04 -7.29
CA TYR A 265 -0.43 -12.19 -7.63
C TYR A 265 0.62 -12.11 -6.51
N TYR A 266 0.18 -12.03 -5.24
CA TYR A 266 1.08 -12.06 -4.09
C TYR A 266 1.85 -13.38 -4.01
N LEU A 267 1.15 -14.53 -4.09
CA LEU A 267 1.78 -15.85 -4.02
C LEU A 267 2.81 -16.05 -5.14
N ALA A 268 2.48 -15.67 -6.37
CA ALA A 268 3.41 -15.70 -7.50
C ALA A 268 4.66 -14.82 -7.30
N LYS A 269 4.56 -13.71 -6.51
CA LYS A 269 5.71 -12.84 -6.22
C LYS A 269 6.57 -13.32 -5.05
N VAL A 270 6.04 -14.18 -4.21
CA VAL A 270 6.77 -14.77 -3.05
C VAL A 270 7.36 -16.14 -3.40
N GLY A 271 7.00 -16.72 -4.54
CA GLY A 271 7.50 -18.02 -4.99
C GLY A 271 6.82 -19.20 -4.30
N ILE A 272 5.57 -19.04 -3.88
CA ILE A 272 4.72 -20.07 -3.26
C ILE A 272 3.59 -20.43 -4.20
#